data_a0e0dc4b0e7465d9b33aa09921253683
#
_entry.id   a0e0dc4b0e7465d9b33aa09921253683
#
_cell.length_a   1.000
_cell.length_b   1.000
_cell.length_c   1.000
_cell.angle_alpha   90.00
_cell.angle_beta   90.00
_cell.angle_gamma   90.00
#
_symmetry.space_group_name_H-M   'P 1'
#
loop_
_entity.id
_entity.type
_entity.pdbx_description
1 polymer ?
#
loop_
_entity_poly.entity_id
_entity_poly.type
_entity_poly.pdbx_seq_one_letter_code
_entity_poly.pdbx_strand_id
1 'polypeptide(L)'
;VHSSHEGNLLIIPREGGYLVRLYIELDKLKEDERLSSKDIKIETLITSAKRILNPYQFEVKEVAWWSVYEIGQRLAERFDDLKRENRDPRAFIVGDSCHTHSPKAGQGMNVAMADSFNLGWKLGSVLAGQCLPDVLKTYSEERRAVASQLIEFDKEFARMFSARPKSVNSNNEEE
;
A
#
# COMPACT_ATOMS: atom_id res chain seq x y z
N VAL A 1 -5.46 -9.66 12.60
CA VAL A 1 -4.01 -9.52 12.70
C VAL A 1 -3.52 -10.38 13.83
N HIS A 2 -2.45 -11.12 13.61
CA HIS A 2 -1.71 -11.82 14.65
C HIS A 2 -0.31 -11.21 14.75
N SER A 3 0.08 -10.82 15.95
CA SER A 3 1.39 -10.22 16.21
C SER A 3 2.11 -11.03 17.29
N SER A 4 3.35 -11.37 17.04
CA SER A 4 4.22 -12.08 17.96
C SER A 4 5.62 -11.44 17.98
N HIS A 5 6.50 -11.91 18.86
CA HIS A 5 7.92 -11.50 18.82
C HIS A 5 8.63 -11.92 17.53
N GLU A 6 8.07 -12.92 16.81
CA GLU A 6 8.60 -13.46 15.57
C GLU A 6 8.13 -12.68 14.33
N GLY A 7 7.17 -11.77 14.46
CA GLY A 7 6.66 -10.95 13.37
C GLY A 7 5.15 -10.78 13.37
N ASN A 8 4.65 -10.22 12.28
CA ASN A 8 3.23 -9.91 12.10
C ASN A 8 2.64 -10.64 10.90
N LEU A 9 1.40 -11.09 11.07
CA LEU A 9 0.64 -11.79 10.05
C LEU A 9 -0.79 -11.28 10.02
N LEU A 10 -1.27 -10.87 8.83
CA LEU A 10 -2.66 -10.51 8.62
C LEU A 10 -3.37 -11.66 7.89
N ILE A 11 -4.48 -12.10 8.45
CA ILE A 11 -5.32 -13.18 7.92
C ILE A 11 -6.60 -12.57 7.36
N ILE A 12 -6.86 -12.79 6.09
CA ILE A 12 -8.06 -12.28 5.42
C ILE A 12 -8.81 -13.48 4.81
N PRO A 13 -10.01 -13.80 5.31
CA PRO A 13 -10.88 -14.77 4.65
C PRO A 13 -11.18 -14.35 3.20
N ARG A 14 -11.19 -15.32 2.30
CA ARG A 14 -11.47 -15.11 0.89
C ARG A 14 -12.71 -15.86 0.44
N GLU A 15 -13.00 -15.75 -0.84
CA GLU A 15 -14.16 -16.34 -1.49
C GLU A 15 -14.23 -17.87 -1.29
N GLY A 16 -15.41 -18.42 -1.28
CA GLY A 16 -15.66 -19.85 -1.19
C GLY A 16 -15.61 -20.43 0.22
N GLY A 17 -15.26 -19.65 1.24
CA GLY A 17 -15.23 -20.09 2.64
C GLY A 17 -14.09 -21.05 3.01
N TYR A 18 -13.23 -21.40 2.06
CA TYR A 18 -12.08 -22.29 2.26
C TYR A 18 -10.73 -21.66 1.91
N LEU A 19 -10.73 -20.56 1.15
CA LEU A 19 -9.51 -19.81 0.85
C LEU A 19 -9.24 -18.74 1.90
N VAL A 20 -7.96 -18.57 2.21
CA VAL A 20 -7.48 -17.56 3.14
C VAL A 20 -6.27 -16.88 2.50
N ARG A 21 -6.22 -15.55 2.58
CA ARG A 21 -5.04 -14.78 2.20
C ARG A 21 -4.23 -14.45 3.44
N LEU A 22 -2.96 -14.78 3.41
CA LEU A 22 -2.01 -14.40 4.44
C LEU A 22 -1.08 -13.30 3.92
N TYR A 23 -0.99 -12.19 4.62
CA TYR A 23 0.06 -11.20 4.44
C TYR A 23 1.10 -11.44 5.54
N ILE A 24 2.26 -11.93 5.13
CA ILE A 24 3.36 -12.25 6.02
C ILE A 24 4.38 -11.14 5.90
N GLU A 25 4.63 -10.44 6.99
CA GLU A 25 5.69 -9.44 7.02
C GLU A 25 7.03 -10.15 7.12
N LEU A 26 7.87 -9.93 6.12
CA LEU A 26 9.25 -10.42 6.13
C LEU A 26 10.14 -9.41 6.84
N ASP A 27 11.20 -9.89 7.50
CA ASP A 27 12.18 -9.03 8.13
C ASP A 27 12.77 -8.05 7.10
N LYS A 28 13.05 -6.82 7.54
CA LYS A 28 13.70 -5.83 6.67
C LYS A 28 15.06 -6.39 6.25
N LEU A 29 15.26 -6.52 4.96
CA LEU A 29 16.55 -6.83 4.40
C LEU A 29 17.54 -5.71 4.77
N LYS A 30 18.76 -6.08 5.17
CA LYS A 30 19.83 -5.10 5.34
C LYS A 30 20.10 -4.45 3.98
N GLU A 31 20.50 -3.18 3.98
CA GLU A 31 20.72 -2.41 2.74
C GLU A 31 21.65 -3.11 1.73
N ASP A 32 22.56 -3.94 2.20
CA ASP A 32 23.49 -4.73 1.37
C ASP A 32 22.93 -6.08 0.88
N GLU A 33 21.81 -6.54 1.44
CA GLU A 33 21.14 -7.78 1.07
C GLU A 33 19.85 -7.50 0.29
N ARG A 34 19.99 -6.93 -0.90
CA ARG A 34 18.87 -6.92 -1.87
C ARG A 34 18.68 -8.33 -2.43
N LEU A 35 18.11 -9.21 -1.62
CA LEU A 35 17.52 -10.43 -2.18
C LEU A 35 16.44 -9.96 -3.17
N SER A 36 16.65 -10.27 -4.44
CA SER A 36 15.62 -10.08 -5.43
C SER A 36 14.37 -10.81 -4.91
N SER A 37 13.20 -10.17 -5.03
CA SER A 37 11.92 -10.82 -4.70
C SER A 37 11.76 -12.17 -5.42
N LYS A 38 12.57 -12.43 -6.47
CA LYS A 38 12.67 -13.67 -7.24
C LYS A 38 13.36 -14.81 -6.49
N ASP A 39 14.15 -14.51 -5.47
CA ASP A 39 14.92 -15.53 -4.72
C ASP A 39 14.17 -16.08 -3.50
N ILE A 40 13.04 -15.46 -3.12
CA ILE A 40 12.20 -15.91 -2.02
C ILE A 40 11.32 -17.05 -2.51
N LYS A 41 11.40 -18.20 -1.83
CA LYS A 41 10.61 -19.39 -2.13
C LYS A 41 9.36 -19.44 -1.25
N ILE A 42 8.32 -20.13 -1.74
CA ILE A 42 7.06 -20.31 -1.01
C ILE A 42 7.27 -21.03 0.32
N GLU A 43 8.21 -21.96 0.41
CA GLU A 43 8.55 -22.69 1.63
C GLU A 43 9.03 -21.75 2.73
N THR A 44 9.76 -20.71 2.38
CA THR A 44 10.22 -19.66 3.31
C THR A 44 9.03 -18.89 3.88
N LEU A 45 8.05 -18.57 3.04
CA LEU A 45 6.84 -17.86 3.48
C LEU A 45 6.01 -18.73 4.43
N ILE A 46 5.83 -20.02 4.10
CA ILE A 46 5.10 -20.98 4.94
C ILE A 46 5.80 -21.14 6.29
N THR A 47 7.13 -21.26 6.29
CA THR A 47 7.93 -21.40 7.51
C THR A 47 7.80 -20.16 8.39
N SER A 48 7.85 -18.96 7.81
CA SER A 48 7.67 -17.71 8.53
C SER A 48 6.25 -17.61 9.13
N ALA A 49 5.22 -18.00 8.38
CA ALA A 49 3.85 -18.01 8.88
C ALA A 49 3.69 -18.97 10.08
N LYS A 50 4.26 -20.17 9.99
CA LYS A 50 4.23 -21.15 11.09
C LYS A 50 4.93 -20.61 12.34
N ARG A 51 6.08 -19.98 12.18
CA ARG A 51 6.85 -19.35 13.26
C ARG A 51 6.06 -18.26 13.97
N ILE A 52 5.44 -17.35 13.18
CA ILE A 52 4.64 -16.24 13.71
C ILE A 52 3.40 -16.73 14.44
N LEU A 53 2.74 -17.79 13.94
CA LEU A 53 1.51 -18.33 14.51
C LEU A 53 1.73 -19.23 15.74
N ASN A 54 2.97 -19.64 16.04
CA ASN A 54 3.24 -20.48 17.20
C ASN A 54 2.64 -19.83 18.49
N PRO A 55 1.94 -20.61 19.36
CA PRO A 55 1.81 -22.07 19.42
C PRO A 55 0.67 -22.67 18.57
N TYR A 56 -0.05 -21.87 17.79
CA TYR A 56 -1.16 -22.38 16.97
C TYR A 56 -0.65 -23.22 15.82
N GLN A 57 -1.26 -24.38 15.62
CA GLN A 57 -0.91 -25.26 14.50
C GLN A 57 -1.50 -24.69 13.21
N PHE A 58 -0.67 -24.67 12.17
CA PHE A 58 -1.01 -24.18 10.86
C PHE A 58 -0.50 -25.14 9.79
N GLU A 59 -1.41 -25.69 8.99
CA GLU A 59 -1.12 -26.56 7.88
C GLU A 59 -1.62 -25.96 6.57
N VAL A 60 -0.74 -25.85 5.59
CA VAL A 60 -1.09 -25.41 4.23
C VAL A 60 -1.43 -26.63 3.40
N LYS A 61 -2.67 -26.76 2.97
CA LYS A 61 -3.15 -27.86 2.11
C LYS A 61 -2.82 -27.59 0.65
N GLU A 62 -3.03 -26.35 0.23
CA GLU A 62 -2.84 -25.92 -1.16
C GLU A 62 -2.45 -24.45 -1.18
N VAL A 63 -1.63 -24.06 -2.16
CA VAL A 63 -1.28 -22.69 -2.45
C VAL A 63 -1.84 -22.31 -3.81
N ALA A 64 -2.98 -21.63 -3.82
CA ALA A 64 -3.63 -21.20 -5.06
C ALA A 64 -2.82 -20.07 -5.76
N TRP A 65 -2.18 -19.19 -4.98
CA TRP A 65 -1.37 -18.09 -5.50
C TRP A 65 -0.47 -17.52 -4.41
N TRP A 66 0.68 -17.02 -4.78
CA TRP A 66 1.58 -16.27 -3.90
C TRP A 66 2.38 -15.22 -4.67
N SER A 67 2.84 -14.21 -3.95
CA SER A 67 3.69 -13.16 -4.49
C SER A 67 4.47 -12.48 -3.35
N VAL A 68 5.62 -11.94 -3.67
CA VAL A 68 6.36 -11.05 -2.78
C VAL A 68 6.18 -9.63 -3.29
N TYR A 69 5.74 -8.76 -2.40
CA TYR A 69 5.47 -7.36 -2.69
C TYR A 69 6.47 -6.47 -1.95
N GLU A 70 7.27 -5.74 -2.69
CA GLU A 70 8.17 -4.74 -2.14
C GLU A 70 7.41 -3.42 -1.94
N ILE A 71 7.27 -3.01 -0.67
CA ILE A 71 6.54 -1.81 -0.31
C ILE A 71 7.40 -0.58 -0.58
N GLY A 72 6.91 0.34 -1.41
CA GLY A 72 7.49 1.64 -1.64
C GLY A 72 6.45 2.73 -1.45
N GLN A 73 6.75 3.72 -0.62
CA GLN A 73 5.89 4.90 -0.43
C GLN A 73 6.46 6.03 -1.27
N ARG A 74 5.85 6.27 -2.43
CA ARG A 74 6.32 7.24 -3.43
C ARG A 74 5.19 8.16 -3.85
N LEU A 75 5.52 9.39 -4.17
CA LEU A 75 4.59 10.41 -4.65
C LEU A 75 5.24 11.15 -5.82
N ALA A 76 4.57 11.21 -6.97
CA ALA A 76 5.02 12.02 -8.09
C ALA A 76 4.91 13.51 -7.75
N GLU A 77 5.80 14.30 -8.32
CA GLU A 77 5.78 15.77 -8.13
C GLU A 77 4.53 16.40 -8.72
N ARG A 78 4.06 15.87 -9.85
CA ARG A 78 2.83 16.27 -10.54
C ARG A 78 2.13 15.05 -11.13
N PHE A 79 0.82 15.17 -11.29
CA PHE A 79 -0.03 14.15 -11.90
C PHE A 79 -0.43 14.50 -13.35
N ASP A 80 0.17 15.56 -13.87
CA ASP A 80 -0.02 16.07 -15.23
C ASP A 80 1.33 16.47 -15.87
N ASP A 81 1.29 16.78 -17.17
CA ASP A 81 2.46 17.22 -17.93
C ASP A 81 2.68 18.75 -17.90
N LEU A 82 2.05 19.46 -16.98
CA LEU A 82 2.15 20.91 -16.89
C LEU A 82 3.53 21.33 -16.39
N LYS A 83 4.42 21.69 -17.30
CA LYS A 83 5.77 22.22 -17.00
C LYS A 83 5.83 23.74 -17.00
N ARG A 84 4.86 24.43 -17.59
CA ARG A 84 4.78 25.88 -17.71
C ARG A 84 3.33 26.32 -17.58
N GLU A 85 3.09 27.44 -16.93
CA GLU A 85 1.75 27.98 -16.63
C GLU A 85 0.94 28.37 -17.87
N ASN A 86 1.58 28.54 -19.02
CA ASN A 86 0.96 29.10 -20.24
C ASN A 86 0.34 28.06 -21.19
N ARG A 87 0.14 26.82 -20.74
CA ARG A 87 -0.58 25.81 -21.54
C ARG A 87 -1.47 24.94 -20.65
N ASP A 88 -2.48 24.34 -21.28
CA ASP A 88 -3.30 23.35 -20.61
C ASP A 88 -2.60 21.99 -20.59
N PRO A 89 -2.76 21.19 -19.52
CA PRO A 89 -2.22 19.85 -19.44
C PRO A 89 -2.92 18.93 -20.46
N ARG A 90 -2.15 18.02 -21.08
CA ARG A 90 -2.65 17.08 -22.09
C ARG A 90 -2.36 15.62 -21.76
N ALA A 91 -1.43 15.37 -20.86
CA ALA A 91 -1.12 14.04 -20.36
C ALA A 91 -1.32 14.02 -18.85
N PHE A 92 -1.92 12.93 -18.37
CA PHE A 92 -2.24 12.73 -16.96
C PHE A 92 -1.82 11.33 -16.54
N ILE A 93 -1.38 11.21 -15.28
CA ILE A 93 -1.14 9.93 -14.62
C ILE A 93 -2.14 9.76 -13.48
N VAL A 94 -2.52 8.51 -13.16
CA VAL A 94 -3.63 8.18 -12.25
C VAL A 94 -3.25 6.97 -11.40
N GLY A 95 -3.66 6.95 -10.13
CA GLY A 95 -3.48 5.82 -9.22
C GLY A 95 -2.01 5.48 -8.97
N ASP A 96 -1.65 4.20 -9.04
CA ASP A 96 -0.30 3.70 -8.72
C ASP A 96 0.82 4.28 -9.59
N SER A 97 0.49 4.88 -10.74
CA SER A 97 1.45 5.63 -11.55
C SER A 97 1.84 6.98 -10.95
N CYS A 98 1.03 7.51 -10.04
CA CYS A 98 1.25 8.79 -9.35
C CYS A 98 1.76 8.62 -7.92
N HIS A 99 1.22 7.64 -7.22
CA HIS A 99 1.49 7.41 -5.80
C HIS A 99 1.40 5.94 -5.46
N THR A 100 2.35 5.50 -4.65
CA THR A 100 2.36 4.15 -4.09
C THR A 100 2.45 4.22 -2.57
N HIS A 101 1.79 3.28 -1.91
CA HIS A 101 1.78 3.16 -0.45
C HIS A 101 1.64 1.70 -0.05
N SER A 102 1.68 1.40 1.25
CA SER A 102 1.56 0.02 1.71
C SER A 102 0.14 -0.54 1.51
N PRO A 103 -0.02 -1.85 1.35
CA PRO A 103 -1.35 -2.47 1.28
C PRO A 103 -2.04 -2.58 2.64
N LYS A 104 -1.37 -2.20 3.74
CA LYS A 104 -1.82 -2.45 5.11
C LYS A 104 -3.12 -1.74 5.45
N ALA A 105 -3.29 -0.50 4.99
CA ALA A 105 -4.51 0.28 5.19
C ALA A 105 -5.64 -0.07 4.20
N GLY A 106 -5.35 -0.81 3.11
CA GLY A 106 -6.34 -1.23 2.11
C GLY A 106 -6.96 -0.09 1.29
N GLN A 107 -6.34 1.09 1.23
CA GLN A 107 -6.91 2.29 0.62
C GLN A 107 -6.51 2.54 -0.84
N GLY A 108 -5.55 1.77 -1.39
CA GLY A 108 -4.99 2.03 -2.72
C GLY A 108 -6.02 2.07 -3.84
N MET A 109 -6.84 1.04 -3.94
CA MET A 109 -7.90 0.96 -4.95
C MET A 109 -8.89 2.13 -4.82
N ASN A 110 -9.30 2.47 -3.59
CA ASN A 110 -10.28 3.53 -3.36
C ASN A 110 -9.75 4.89 -3.83
N VAL A 111 -8.49 5.20 -3.53
CA VAL A 111 -7.88 6.48 -3.94
C VAL A 111 -7.64 6.51 -5.45
N ALA A 112 -7.17 5.40 -6.06
CA ALA A 112 -7.01 5.31 -7.51
C ALA A 112 -8.34 5.48 -8.26
N MET A 113 -9.44 4.92 -7.75
CA MET A 113 -10.77 5.13 -8.31
C MET A 113 -11.23 6.58 -8.14
N ALA A 114 -10.95 7.21 -7.00
CA ALA A 114 -11.28 8.61 -6.77
C ALA A 114 -10.46 9.55 -7.67
N ASP A 115 -9.19 9.22 -7.96
CA ASP A 115 -8.38 9.96 -8.95
C ASP A 115 -9.01 9.88 -10.33
N SER A 116 -9.35 8.66 -10.75
CA SER A 116 -9.97 8.41 -12.07
C SER A 116 -11.30 9.15 -12.21
N PHE A 117 -12.12 9.15 -11.17
CA PHE A 117 -13.38 9.90 -11.14
C PHE A 117 -13.14 11.40 -11.22
N ASN A 118 -12.20 11.94 -10.42
CA ASN A 118 -11.89 13.36 -10.40
C ASN A 118 -11.40 13.85 -11.78
N LEU A 119 -10.51 13.12 -12.43
CA LEU A 119 -10.04 13.44 -13.78
C LEU A 119 -11.15 13.27 -14.81
N GLY A 120 -11.94 12.20 -14.71
CA GLY A 120 -12.96 11.83 -15.69
C GLY A 120 -14.02 12.90 -15.85
N TRP A 121 -14.58 13.43 -14.75
CA TRP A 121 -15.61 14.47 -14.86
C TRP A 121 -15.03 15.80 -15.38
N LYS A 122 -13.78 16.15 -15.02
CA LYS A 122 -13.11 17.36 -15.51
C LYS A 122 -12.89 17.31 -17.02
N LEU A 123 -12.36 16.18 -17.50
CA LEU A 123 -12.19 15.93 -18.94
C LEU A 123 -13.54 15.96 -19.67
N GLY A 124 -14.54 15.26 -19.14
CA GLY A 124 -15.87 15.23 -19.73
C GLY A 124 -16.49 16.63 -19.86
N SER A 125 -16.41 17.44 -18.79
CA SER A 125 -16.95 18.80 -18.78
C SER A 125 -16.23 19.74 -19.76
N VAL A 126 -14.91 19.62 -19.91
CA VAL A 126 -14.15 20.41 -20.88
C VAL A 126 -14.50 19.99 -22.32
N LEU A 127 -14.54 18.68 -22.60
CA LEU A 127 -14.88 18.18 -23.93
C LEU A 127 -16.33 18.48 -24.34
N ALA A 128 -17.23 18.54 -23.38
CA ALA A 128 -18.62 18.96 -23.61
C ALA A 128 -18.81 20.51 -23.69
N GLY A 129 -17.74 21.28 -23.56
CA GLY A 129 -17.80 22.75 -23.57
C GLY A 129 -18.47 23.37 -22.34
N GLN A 130 -18.63 22.62 -21.25
CA GLN A 130 -19.27 23.07 -20.02
C GLN A 130 -18.29 23.78 -19.08
N CYS A 131 -17.00 23.48 -19.18
CA CYS A 131 -15.94 24.10 -18.39
C CYS A 131 -14.79 24.56 -19.27
N LEU A 132 -14.05 25.55 -18.80
CA LEU A 132 -12.81 25.98 -19.42
C LEU A 132 -11.70 24.94 -19.14
N PRO A 133 -10.71 24.79 -20.03
CA PRO A 133 -9.57 23.86 -19.83
C PRO A 133 -8.79 24.08 -18.53
N ASP A 134 -8.86 25.27 -17.93
CA ASP A 134 -8.19 25.58 -16.66
C ASP A 134 -8.60 24.65 -15.52
N VAL A 135 -9.80 24.06 -15.56
CA VAL A 135 -10.25 23.09 -14.55
C VAL A 135 -9.35 21.84 -14.53
N LEU A 136 -8.70 21.50 -15.64
CA LEU A 136 -7.80 20.35 -15.71
C LEU A 136 -6.52 20.55 -14.88
N LYS A 137 -6.10 21.79 -14.65
CA LYS A 137 -4.93 22.14 -13.83
C LYS A 137 -5.14 21.79 -12.36
N THR A 138 -6.41 21.83 -11.89
CA THR A 138 -6.75 21.54 -10.50
C THR A 138 -6.66 20.03 -10.17
N TYR A 139 -6.66 19.15 -11.16
CA TYR A 139 -6.57 17.70 -10.94
C TYR A 139 -5.31 17.33 -10.15
N SER A 140 -4.15 17.74 -10.63
CA SER A 140 -2.86 17.43 -9.98
C SER A 140 -2.79 18.00 -8.56
N GLU A 141 -3.26 19.22 -8.34
CA GLU A 141 -3.24 19.88 -7.04
C GLU A 141 -4.12 19.16 -6.02
N GLU A 142 -5.37 18.90 -6.40
CA GLU A 142 -6.36 18.26 -5.52
C GLU A 142 -5.94 16.82 -5.19
N ARG A 143 -5.59 16.03 -6.21
CA ARG A 143 -5.34 14.60 -5.98
C ARG A 143 -3.99 14.32 -5.34
N ARG A 144 -2.99 15.15 -5.64
CA ARG A 144 -1.67 15.06 -4.98
C ARG A 144 -1.76 15.40 -3.49
N ALA A 145 -2.57 16.36 -3.09
CA ALA A 145 -2.79 16.69 -1.68
C ALA A 145 -3.39 15.48 -0.92
N VAL A 146 -4.41 14.84 -1.50
CA VAL A 146 -5.02 13.63 -0.92
C VAL A 146 -4.03 12.46 -0.85
N ALA A 147 -3.26 12.24 -1.91
CA ALA A 147 -2.26 11.18 -1.94
C ALA A 147 -1.13 11.41 -0.91
N SER A 148 -0.70 12.65 -0.71
CA SER A 148 0.28 13.01 0.32
C SER A 148 -0.24 12.68 1.72
N GLN A 149 -1.45 13.08 2.05
CA GLN A 149 -2.10 12.77 3.33
C GLN A 149 -2.23 11.26 3.55
N LEU A 150 -2.61 10.52 2.50
CA LEU A 150 -2.70 9.06 2.58
C LEU A 150 -1.33 8.43 2.87
N ILE A 151 -0.27 8.88 2.21
CA ILE A 151 1.09 8.35 2.41
C ILE A 151 1.57 8.64 3.84
N GLU A 152 1.29 9.83 4.38
CA GLU A 152 1.63 10.17 5.76
C GLU A 152 0.90 9.28 6.76
N PHE A 153 -0.41 9.14 6.58
CA PHE A 153 -1.22 8.21 7.38
C PHE A 153 -0.71 6.77 7.26
N ASP A 154 -0.43 6.29 6.04
CA ASP A 154 0.04 4.93 5.81
C ASP A 154 1.39 4.66 6.49
N LYS A 155 2.29 5.64 6.56
CA LYS A 155 3.57 5.53 7.29
C LYS A 155 3.35 5.27 8.78
N GLU A 156 2.48 6.04 9.40
CA GLU A 156 2.15 5.87 10.81
C GLU A 156 1.43 4.55 11.06
N PHE A 157 0.42 4.25 10.25
CA PHE A 157 -0.34 3.01 10.35
C PHE A 157 0.54 1.78 10.16
N ALA A 158 1.42 1.80 9.15
CA ALA A 158 2.36 0.71 8.91
C ALA A 158 3.34 0.52 10.08
N ARG A 159 3.81 1.62 10.69
CA ARG A 159 4.68 1.57 11.87
C ARG A 159 3.98 0.92 13.06
N MET A 160 2.75 1.34 13.36
CA MET A 160 1.95 0.75 14.44
C MET A 160 1.63 -0.72 14.19
N PHE A 161 1.27 -1.04 12.94
CA PHE A 161 0.96 -2.40 12.53
C PHE A 161 2.15 -3.36 12.64
N SER A 162 3.35 -2.87 12.36
CA SER A 162 4.60 -3.64 12.42
C SER A 162 5.25 -3.62 13.82
N ALA A 163 4.67 -2.92 14.79
CA ALA A 163 5.17 -2.90 16.14
C ALA A 163 5.08 -4.30 16.77
N ARG A 164 6.18 -4.75 17.36
CA ARG A 164 6.19 -6.00 18.13
C ARG A 164 5.51 -5.82 19.47
N PRO A 165 4.91 -6.86 20.08
CA PRO A 165 4.37 -6.80 21.42
C PRO A 165 5.43 -6.33 22.43
N LYS A 166 5.04 -5.49 23.38
CA LYS A 166 5.95 -5.11 24.47
C LYS A 166 6.30 -6.35 25.29
N SER A 167 7.56 -6.50 25.70
CA SER A 167 7.96 -7.54 26.62
C SER A 167 7.32 -7.28 28.00
N VAL A 168 6.84 -8.33 28.64
CA VAL A 168 6.17 -8.24 29.96
C VAL A 168 7.10 -7.70 31.07
N ASN A 169 8.41 -7.58 30.81
CA ASN A 169 9.41 -7.14 31.77
C ASN A 169 9.73 -5.64 31.78
N SER A 170 8.99 -4.82 31.04
CA SER A 170 9.12 -3.35 31.14
C SER A 170 8.10 -2.77 32.14
N ASN A 171 7.98 -3.37 33.32
CA ASN A 171 7.38 -2.70 34.45
C ASN A 171 8.44 -1.88 35.17
N ASN A 172 8.10 -0.61 35.38
CA ASN A 172 8.78 0.41 36.17
C ASN A 172 9.95 1.10 35.45
N GLU A 173 9.55 2.16 34.75
CA GLU A 173 10.19 3.48 34.83
C GLU A 173 9.49 4.38 33.83
N GLU A 174 8.48 5.10 34.31
CA GLU A 174 8.14 6.46 33.87
C GLU A 174 6.91 6.91 34.66
N GLU A 175 7.20 7.69 35.70
CA GLU A 175 6.27 8.67 36.27
C GLU A 175 6.07 9.84 35.31
#